data_a71e0a2c88408c34ad9398590f32ec6b
#
_entry.id   a71e0a2c88408c34ad9398590f32ec6b
#
_cell.length_a   1.000
_cell.length_b   1.000
_cell.length_c   1.000
_cell.angle_alpha   90.00
_cell.angle_beta   90.00
_cell.angle_gamma   90.00
#
_symmetry.space_group_name_H-M   'P 1'
#
loop_
_entity.id
_entity.type
_entity.pdbx_description
1 polymer ?
#
loop_
_entity_poly.entity_id
_entity_poly.type
_entity_poly.pdbx_seq_one_letter_code
_entity_poly.pdbx_strand_id
1 'polypeptide(L)'
;MRNLQCTITDMRKKVFAEVAKLAYEGGDYYTRLEKLPYELMPGEVGTVRESIFLERAIVGERIRLAMGLPLRDVSEHTLLSDGVEESAIAEKYYDPPLINIIKYACHACPDTHYEVTNACQGCLARHCSHACPKGAIYFEHGQAHIDQTKCIKCGKCKAACSYQAIIKFFRPCQEACGMDAIGKDEHGRAQINYDKCVNCGMCLVNCPFGAIVDKGQLFQLIHAIRGGDKVIAIIAPAFWGQFGEKVTPGQIKAAMKQLGFAGLEEVAVGADLCAIEEAEEFLRVVPEKQPFMATSCCPAWSVMAKKEFPGFAPYISMTMTPMVLTDRLQKRRNPGCKIAFIGPCAAKKLEASRRSVRSDVDFVLTFEELRGMFEAKSIDFSQIPDQEAQYAASAPGVGFAASGGVAKAVEGVIEKLEPGRQVKTVYAEGLRECRQMLRMARTGKYNGYLLEGMACPGGCIAGAGTVQPPEKSRRLLEQYKAKAPKSNPADSDYTEYLDIICEDEQSWDPVARH
;
A
#
# COMPACT_ATOMS: atom_id res chain seq x y z
N MET A 1 0.90 -0.39 12.81
CA MET A 1 2.20 -0.29 13.53
C MET A 1 3.28 0.40 12.69
N ARG A 2 3.27 0.33 11.37
CA ARG A 2 4.29 0.95 10.50
C ARG A 2 4.34 2.49 10.59
N ASN A 3 3.21 3.11 10.88
CA ASN A 3 3.06 4.57 10.97
C ASN A 3 3.48 5.14 12.34
N LEU A 4 4.02 4.30 13.21
CA LEU A 4 4.62 4.69 14.46
C LEU A 4 6.14 4.63 14.33
N GLN A 5 6.83 5.63 14.86
CA GLN A 5 8.28 5.57 14.97
C GLN A 5 8.65 4.38 15.86
N CYS A 6 9.34 3.41 15.30
CA CYS A 6 9.77 2.19 15.98
C CYS A 6 11.04 1.64 15.31
N THR A 7 11.72 0.73 15.99
CA THR A 7 12.97 0.12 15.50
C THR A 7 12.86 -0.45 14.08
N ILE A 8 11.69 -0.98 13.70
CA ILE A 8 11.48 -1.52 12.34
C ILE A 8 11.47 -0.41 11.30
N THR A 9 10.78 0.71 11.57
CA THR A 9 10.71 1.85 10.65
C THR A 9 12.06 2.53 10.53
N ASP A 10 12.80 2.64 11.63
CA ASP A 10 14.16 3.22 11.63
C ASP A 10 15.14 2.33 10.85
N MET A 11 15.06 1.00 11.01
CA MET A 11 15.87 0.06 10.24
C MET A 11 15.55 0.13 8.75
N ARG A 12 14.27 0.16 8.38
CA ARG A 12 13.84 0.29 6.97
C ARG A 12 14.36 1.59 6.35
N LYS A 13 14.24 2.69 7.08
CA LYS A 13 14.75 3.99 6.65
C LYS A 13 16.25 3.93 6.36
N LYS A 14 17.05 3.34 7.27
CA LYS A 14 18.48 3.16 7.09
C LYS A 14 18.81 2.30 5.87
N VAL A 15 18.11 1.17 5.69
CA VAL A 15 18.31 0.28 4.54
C VAL A 15 18.03 1.01 3.22
N PHE A 16 16.92 1.72 3.11
CA PHE A 16 16.60 2.49 1.90
C PHE A 16 17.61 3.61 1.64
N ALA A 17 18.08 4.29 2.69
CA ALA A 17 19.09 5.33 2.56
C ALA A 17 20.43 4.78 2.06
N GLU A 18 20.90 3.67 2.61
CA GLU A 18 22.19 3.07 2.18
C GLU A 18 22.09 2.44 0.78
N VAL A 19 20.96 1.80 0.42
CA VAL A 19 20.74 1.31 -0.94
C VAL A 19 20.69 2.47 -1.94
N ALA A 20 20.05 3.60 -1.57
CA ALA A 20 20.05 4.78 -2.41
C ALA A 20 21.44 5.41 -2.56
N LYS A 21 22.24 5.53 -1.49
CA LYS A 21 23.64 5.98 -1.56
C LYS A 21 24.45 5.09 -2.49
N LEU A 22 24.36 3.77 -2.30
CA LEU A 22 25.02 2.79 -3.15
C LEU A 22 24.70 3.02 -4.63
N ALA A 23 23.42 3.22 -4.95
CA ALA A 23 22.96 3.48 -6.31
C ALA A 23 23.46 4.84 -6.85
N TYR A 24 23.43 5.91 -6.04
CA TYR A 24 23.91 7.24 -6.47
C TYR A 24 25.43 7.29 -6.66
N GLU A 25 26.20 6.61 -5.84
CA GLU A 25 27.65 6.59 -5.91
C GLU A 25 28.17 5.66 -7.02
N GLY A 26 27.53 4.50 -7.19
CA GLY A 26 27.97 3.49 -8.15
C GLY A 26 29.26 2.77 -7.71
N GLY A 27 29.92 2.14 -8.67
CA GLY A 27 31.21 1.46 -8.44
C GLY A 27 31.06 -0.02 -8.11
N ASP A 28 31.92 -0.54 -7.23
CA ASP A 28 31.95 -1.96 -6.86
C ASP A 28 30.79 -2.31 -5.91
N TYR A 29 29.69 -2.78 -6.47
CA TYR A 29 28.53 -3.23 -5.71
C TYR A 29 28.80 -4.51 -4.92
N TYR A 30 29.62 -5.42 -5.45
CA TYR A 30 29.88 -6.70 -4.81
C TYR A 30 30.50 -6.54 -3.43
N THR A 31 31.66 -5.90 -3.37
CA THR A 31 32.36 -5.70 -2.09
C THR A 31 31.56 -4.84 -1.12
N ARG A 32 30.87 -3.83 -1.62
CA ARG A 32 30.11 -2.90 -0.76
C ARG A 32 28.88 -3.57 -0.15
N LEU A 33 28.14 -4.38 -0.91
CA LEU A 33 26.96 -5.09 -0.40
C LEU A 33 27.33 -6.06 0.72
N GLU A 34 28.43 -6.80 0.60
CA GLU A 34 28.87 -7.74 1.63
C GLU A 34 29.24 -7.03 2.95
N LYS A 35 29.72 -5.79 2.89
CA LYS A 35 30.06 -4.97 4.07
C LYS A 35 28.86 -4.28 4.70
N LEU A 36 27.86 -3.93 3.91
CA LEU A 36 26.74 -3.08 4.32
C LEU A 36 25.96 -3.59 5.56
N PRO A 37 25.69 -4.89 5.75
CA PRO A 37 25.09 -5.39 6.99
C PRO A 37 25.94 -5.13 8.24
N TYR A 38 27.25 -5.10 8.11
CA TYR A 38 28.17 -4.81 9.23
C TYR A 38 28.21 -3.33 9.57
N GLU A 39 28.08 -2.46 8.58
CA GLU A 39 27.99 -1.00 8.76
C GLU A 39 26.66 -0.59 9.39
N LEU A 40 25.55 -1.23 8.96
CA LEU A 40 24.22 -0.98 9.51
C LEU A 40 24.01 -1.56 10.90
N MET A 41 24.69 -2.68 11.20
CA MET A 41 24.62 -3.41 12.47
C MET A 41 26.03 -3.63 13.01
N PRO A 42 26.66 -2.54 13.55
CA PRO A 42 28.03 -2.62 14.11
C PRO A 42 28.05 -3.33 15.47
N GLY A 43 29.24 -3.71 15.90
CA GLY A 43 29.46 -4.31 17.21
C GLY A 43 29.39 -5.84 17.22
N GLU A 44 29.44 -6.43 18.41
CA GLU A 44 29.51 -7.88 18.62
C GLU A 44 28.22 -8.46 19.22
N VAL A 45 27.38 -7.62 19.83
CA VAL A 45 26.18 -8.02 20.57
C VAL A 45 24.93 -7.61 19.80
N GLY A 46 23.97 -8.52 19.69
CA GLY A 46 22.65 -8.21 19.11
C GLY A 46 21.90 -7.18 19.96
N THR A 47 21.26 -6.23 19.33
CA THR A 47 20.50 -5.14 19.98
C THR A 47 18.99 -5.37 19.97
N VAL A 48 18.50 -6.10 19.00
CA VAL A 48 17.07 -6.34 18.75
C VAL A 48 16.73 -7.83 18.72
N ARG A 49 17.71 -8.65 18.39
CA ARG A 49 17.63 -10.11 18.33
C ARG A 49 18.68 -10.76 19.22
N GLU A 50 18.57 -12.06 19.39
CA GLU A 50 19.45 -12.87 20.24
C GLU A 50 20.91 -12.87 19.77
N SER A 51 21.15 -12.62 18.49
CA SER A 51 22.45 -12.67 17.87
C SER A 51 22.65 -11.55 16.84
N ILE A 52 23.81 -10.90 16.89
CA ILE A 52 24.23 -9.93 15.88
C ILE A 52 24.35 -10.56 14.48
N PHE A 53 24.71 -11.83 14.38
CA PHE A 53 24.77 -12.54 13.09
C PHE A 53 23.37 -12.68 12.49
N LEU A 54 22.36 -12.96 13.31
CA LEU A 54 20.97 -13.03 12.88
C LEU A 54 20.46 -11.65 12.42
N GLU A 55 20.80 -10.59 13.15
CA GLU A 55 20.45 -9.22 12.77
C GLU A 55 21.05 -8.85 11.41
N ARG A 56 22.33 -9.11 11.19
CA ARG A 56 23.03 -8.87 9.93
C ARG A 56 22.42 -9.69 8.78
N ALA A 57 22.10 -10.95 9.01
CA ALA A 57 21.44 -11.78 8.01
C ALA A 57 20.07 -11.20 7.60
N ILE A 58 19.24 -10.79 8.58
CA ILE A 58 17.95 -10.15 8.31
C ILE A 58 18.09 -8.84 7.54
N VAL A 59 19.06 -8.01 7.92
CA VAL A 59 19.35 -6.74 7.24
C VAL A 59 19.84 -7.00 5.82
N GLY A 60 20.67 -8.00 5.60
CA GLY A 60 21.11 -8.41 4.27
C GLY A 60 19.94 -8.74 3.34
N GLU A 61 18.96 -9.52 3.80
CA GLU A 61 17.76 -9.80 2.99
C GLU A 61 16.90 -8.57 2.72
N ARG A 62 16.84 -7.63 3.68
CA ARG A 62 16.16 -6.35 3.46
C ARG A 62 16.83 -5.49 2.40
N ILE A 63 18.16 -5.49 2.36
CA ILE A 63 18.95 -4.80 1.33
C ILE A 63 18.63 -5.40 -0.04
N ARG A 64 18.67 -6.73 -0.17
CA ARG A 64 18.32 -7.40 -1.43
C ARG A 64 16.92 -7.03 -1.91
N LEU A 65 15.92 -7.14 -1.03
CA LEU A 65 14.54 -6.77 -1.37
C LEU A 65 14.40 -5.27 -1.73
N ALA A 66 15.12 -4.38 -1.08
CA ALA A 66 15.12 -2.95 -1.41
C ALA A 66 15.72 -2.68 -2.81
N MET A 67 16.65 -3.53 -3.26
CA MET A 67 17.21 -3.51 -4.61
C MET A 67 16.34 -4.23 -5.65
N GLY A 68 15.22 -4.86 -5.23
CA GLY A 68 14.35 -5.66 -6.12
C GLY A 68 14.74 -7.13 -6.23
N LEU A 69 15.88 -7.55 -5.66
CA LEU A 69 16.39 -8.91 -5.72
C LEU A 69 15.53 -9.89 -4.91
N PRO A 70 15.51 -11.19 -5.28
CA PRO A 70 14.87 -12.23 -4.48
C PRO A 70 15.60 -12.47 -3.16
N LEU A 71 14.89 -13.06 -2.20
CA LEU A 71 15.51 -13.62 -0.99
C LEU A 71 16.48 -14.75 -1.38
N ARG A 72 17.57 -14.88 -0.63
CA ARG A 72 18.47 -16.04 -0.76
C ARG A 72 17.78 -17.29 -0.24
N ASP A 73 18.07 -18.42 -0.85
CA ASP A 73 17.63 -19.70 -0.30
C ASP A 73 18.40 -20.01 1.01
N VAL A 74 17.67 -20.46 2.03
CA VAL A 74 18.26 -20.75 3.35
C VAL A 74 19.10 -22.02 3.32
N SER A 75 18.85 -22.91 2.36
CA SER A 75 19.53 -24.20 2.21
C SER A 75 20.78 -24.14 1.31
N GLU A 76 20.96 -23.04 0.57
CA GLU A 76 22.05 -22.87 -0.38
C GLU A 76 23.01 -21.76 0.04
N HIS A 77 24.30 -21.96 -0.23
CA HIS A 77 25.29 -20.91 -0.02
C HIS A 77 25.24 -19.91 -1.17
N THR A 78 24.74 -18.71 -0.90
CA THR A 78 24.67 -17.59 -1.84
C THR A 78 25.21 -16.32 -1.20
N LEU A 79 25.96 -15.53 -1.97
CA LEU A 79 26.45 -14.24 -1.51
C LEU A 79 25.31 -13.22 -1.41
N LEU A 80 25.49 -12.20 -0.59
CA LEU A 80 24.50 -11.11 -0.51
C LEU A 80 24.39 -10.35 -1.84
N SER A 81 25.49 -10.27 -2.57
CA SER A 81 25.66 -9.59 -3.85
C SER A 81 25.20 -10.40 -5.07
N ASP A 82 24.86 -11.69 -4.93
CA ASP A 82 24.44 -12.51 -6.07
C ASP A 82 23.21 -11.92 -6.78
N GLY A 83 23.29 -11.78 -8.11
CA GLY A 83 22.24 -11.20 -8.94
C GLY A 83 22.22 -9.67 -8.98
N VAL A 84 23.18 -8.98 -8.36
CA VAL A 84 23.21 -7.51 -8.34
C VAL A 84 23.29 -6.91 -9.74
N GLU A 85 23.94 -7.56 -10.68
CA GLU A 85 24.05 -7.10 -12.07
C GLU A 85 22.70 -7.05 -12.77
N GLU A 86 21.83 -8.03 -12.51
CA GLU A 86 20.48 -8.07 -13.07
C GLU A 86 19.62 -6.91 -12.57
N SER A 87 19.87 -6.48 -11.34
CA SER A 87 19.16 -5.40 -10.66
C SER A 87 19.76 -4.01 -10.94
N ALA A 88 21.06 -3.92 -11.30
CA ALA A 88 21.78 -2.67 -11.53
C ALA A 88 21.53 -2.11 -12.95
N ILE A 89 20.28 -2.00 -13.33
CA ILE A 89 19.82 -1.53 -14.63
C ILE A 89 18.96 -0.27 -14.52
N ALA A 90 18.87 0.48 -15.61
CA ALA A 90 18.07 1.71 -15.69
C ALA A 90 16.59 1.45 -16.06
N GLU A 91 16.16 0.20 -16.05
CA GLU A 91 14.83 -0.23 -16.45
C GLU A 91 14.11 -0.93 -15.31
N LYS A 92 12.80 -1.11 -15.45
CA LYS A 92 12.00 -1.84 -14.48
C LYS A 92 12.48 -3.28 -14.33
N TYR A 93 12.98 -3.61 -13.15
CA TYR A 93 13.26 -4.98 -12.75
C TYR A 93 12.11 -5.49 -11.89
N TYR A 94 11.47 -6.56 -12.32
CA TYR A 94 10.39 -7.20 -11.58
C TYR A 94 10.53 -8.71 -11.61
N ASP A 95 10.94 -9.26 -10.47
CA ASP A 95 10.98 -10.67 -10.20
C ASP A 95 9.94 -11.02 -9.11
N PRO A 96 8.85 -11.76 -9.43
CA PRO A 96 7.86 -12.14 -8.42
C PRO A 96 8.43 -13.11 -7.39
N PRO A 97 7.88 -13.13 -6.17
CA PRO A 97 6.73 -12.36 -5.67
C PRO A 97 7.12 -10.98 -5.14
N LEU A 98 6.14 -10.05 -5.15
CA LEU A 98 6.35 -8.69 -4.63
C LEU A 98 6.48 -8.65 -3.11
N ILE A 99 5.58 -9.32 -2.39
CA ILE A 99 5.58 -9.40 -0.93
C ILE A 99 6.28 -10.68 -0.49
N ASN A 100 7.29 -10.53 0.35
CA ASN A 100 8.15 -11.62 0.78
C ASN A 100 8.16 -11.76 2.31
N ILE A 101 8.48 -12.96 2.79
CA ILE A 101 8.68 -13.25 4.22
C ILE A 101 10.12 -13.69 4.43
N ILE A 102 10.89 -12.90 5.17
CA ILE A 102 12.21 -13.31 5.66
C ILE A 102 11.99 -14.37 6.74
N LYS A 103 12.20 -15.64 6.37
CA LYS A 103 11.82 -16.80 7.20
C LYS A 103 12.41 -16.75 8.60
N TYR A 104 13.68 -16.40 8.74
CA TYR A 104 14.37 -16.33 10.03
C TYR A 104 14.12 -15.03 10.81
N ALA A 105 13.46 -14.05 10.22
CA ALA A 105 12.90 -12.91 10.94
C ALA A 105 11.50 -13.18 11.50
N CYS A 106 10.82 -14.23 11.02
CA CYS A 106 9.48 -14.60 11.44
C CYS A 106 9.51 -15.31 12.80
N HIS A 107 8.74 -14.77 13.75
CA HIS A 107 8.67 -15.29 15.12
C HIS A 107 7.70 -16.49 15.29
N ALA A 108 7.20 -17.08 14.20
CA ALA A 108 6.24 -18.19 14.24
C ALA A 108 5.07 -17.94 15.23
N CYS A 109 4.47 -16.74 15.16
CA CYS A 109 3.36 -16.36 16.07
C CYS A 109 2.28 -17.44 16.15
N PRO A 110 1.68 -17.63 17.33
CA PRO A 110 0.69 -18.69 17.54
C PRO A 110 -0.58 -18.47 16.70
N ASP A 111 -1.27 -19.55 16.43
CA ASP A 111 -2.62 -19.51 15.85
C ASP A 111 -3.60 -18.85 16.84
N THR A 112 -4.67 -18.26 16.32
CA THR A 112 -5.65 -17.57 17.17
C THR A 112 -6.25 -18.48 18.21
N HIS A 113 -6.07 -18.13 19.49
CA HIS A 113 -6.71 -18.78 20.64
C HIS A 113 -6.80 -17.80 21.81
N TYR A 114 -7.52 -18.20 22.85
CA TYR A 114 -7.67 -17.42 24.08
C TYR A 114 -7.09 -18.21 25.24
N GLU A 115 -6.38 -17.51 26.12
CA GLU A 115 -5.83 -18.08 27.35
C GLU A 115 -6.20 -17.22 28.55
N VAL A 116 -6.34 -17.88 29.71
CA VAL A 116 -6.50 -17.19 30.98
C VAL A 116 -5.12 -17.00 31.60
N THR A 117 -4.82 -15.78 31.98
CA THR A 117 -3.54 -15.42 32.62
C THR A 117 -3.62 -15.49 34.14
N ASN A 118 -2.48 -15.38 34.81
CA ASN A 118 -2.37 -15.31 36.28
C ASN A 118 -3.10 -14.09 36.89
N ALA A 119 -3.59 -13.14 36.09
CA ALA A 119 -4.44 -12.04 36.54
C ALA A 119 -5.86 -12.50 36.91
N CYS A 120 -6.22 -13.77 36.67
CA CYS A 120 -7.53 -14.32 37.05
C CYS A 120 -7.67 -14.39 38.56
N GLN A 121 -8.71 -13.72 39.09
CA GLN A 121 -9.00 -13.67 40.54
C GLN A 121 -9.99 -14.76 40.98
N GLY A 122 -10.36 -15.71 40.10
CA GLY A 122 -11.36 -16.73 40.47
C GLY A 122 -12.69 -16.16 40.93
N CYS A 123 -13.12 -15.01 40.39
CA CYS A 123 -14.24 -14.22 40.88
C CYS A 123 -15.54 -15.03 40.97
N LEU A 124 -16.35 -14.77 42.01
CA LEU A 124 -17.62 -15.46 42.25
C LEU A 124 -18.64 -15.25 41.11
N ALA A 125 -18.58 -14.09 40.45
CA ALA A 125 -19.51 -13.74 39.37
C ALA A 125 -19.34 -14.60 38.10
N ARG A 126 -18.15 -15.16 37.84
CA ARG A 126 -17.85 -16.08 36.72
C ARG A 126 -18.40 -15.63 35.35
N HIS A 127 -18.44 -14.32 35.08
CA HIS A 127 -19.00 -13.75 33.85
C HIS A 127 -18.43 -14.40 32.59
N CYS A 128 -17.15 -14.74 32.58
CA CYS A 128 -16.49 -15.41 31.44
C CYS A 128 -17.13 -16.76 31.10
N SER A 129 -17.49 -17.56 32.10
CA SER A 129 -18.14 -18.86 31.93
C SER A 129 -19.59 -18.69 31.43
N HIS A 130 -20.35 -17.78 32.04
CA HIS A 130 -21.73 -17.49 31.63
C HIS A 130 -21.81 -16.90 30.21
N ALA A 131 -20.81 -16.12 29.78
CA ALA A 131 -20.74 -15.56 28.43
C ALA A 131 -20.33 -16.58 27.35
N CYS A 132 -19.86 -17.78 27.75
CA CYS A 132 -19.36 -18.77 26.81
C CYS A 132 -20.50 -19.62 26.22
N PRO A 133 -20.85 -19.47 24.91
CA PRO A 133 -21.96 -20.20 24.30
C PRO A 133 -21.70 -21.70 24.14
N LYS A 134 -20.42 -22.13 24.29
CA LYS A 134 -20.02 -23.55 24.17
C LYS A 134 -19.61 -24.19 25.48
N GLY A 135 -19.76 -23.51 26.63
CA GLY A 135 -19.35 -24.02 27.91
C GLY A 135 -17.87 -24.44 27.97
N ALA A 136 -17.02 -23.73 27.19
CA ALA A 136 -15.60 -24.07 27.11
C ALA A 136 -14.78 -23.59 28.32
N ILE A 137 -15.40 -22.91 29.31
CA ILE A 137 -14.68 -22.38 30.46
C ILE A 137 -15.05 -23.21 31.69
N TYR A 138 -14.03 -23.73 32.32
CA TYR A 138 -14.12 -24.46 33.58
C TYR A 138 -13.22 -23.83 34.65
N PHE A 139 -13.40 -24.20 35.90
CA PHE A 139 -12.63 -23.67 37.03
C PHE A 139 -11.89 -24.80 37.72
N GLU A 140 -10.64 -24.61 37.96
CA GLU A 140 -9.77 -25.52 38.67
C GLU A 140 -8.79 -24.70 39.54
N HIS A 141 -8.56 -25.14 40.78
CA HIS A 141 -7.69 -24.45 41.75
C HIS A 141 -7.99 -22.95 41.91
N GLY A 142 -9.25 -22.55 41.84
CA GLY A 142 -9.66 -21.16 41.98
C GLY A 142 -9.45 -20.27 40.75
N GLN A 143 -9.00 -20.81 39.63
CA GLN A 143 -8.79 -20.09 38.39
C GLN A 143 -9.66 -20.61 37.25
N ALA A 144 -10.00 -19.74 36.32
CA ALA A 144 -10.67 -20.14 35.10
C ALA A 144 -9.67 -20.75 34.11
N HIS A 145 -10.11 -21.74 33.34
CA HIS A 145 -9.37 -22.36 32.24
C HIS A 145 -10.25 -22.44 31.00
N ILE A 146 -9.64 -22.46 29.82
CA ILE A 146 -10.36 -22.57 28.56
C ILE A 146 -10.03 -23.90 27.88
N ASP A 147 -11.04 -24.75 27.72
CA ASP A 147 -10.95 -25.96 26.92
C ASP A 147 -10.86 -25.56 25.44
N GLN A 148 -9.65 -25.66 24.85
CA GLN A 148 -9.39 -25.28 23.47
C GLN A 148 -10.12 -26.18 22.46
N THR A 149 -10.53 -27.40 22.85
CA THR A 149 -11.27 -28.31 21.95
C THR A 149 -12.72 -27.87 21.75
N LYS A 150 -13.31 -27.24 22.78
CA LYS A 150 -14.68 -26.69 22.75
C LYS A 150 -14.72 -25.23 22.33
N CYS A 151 -13.58 -24.53 22.42
CA CYS A 151 -13.51 -23.08 22.19
C CYS A 151 -13.68 -22.73 20.71
N ILE A 152 -14.72 -21.98 20.37
CA ILE A 152 -14.98 -21.46 19.02
C ILE A 152 -14.30 -20.09 18.74
N LYS A 153 -13.44 -19.65 19.63
CA LYS A 153 -12.62 -18.43 19.49
C LYS A 153 -13.42 -17.13 19.30
N CYS A 154 -14.64 -17.04 19.85
CA CYS A 154 -15.55 -15.90 19.66
C CYS A 154 -15.20 -14.65 20.50
N GLY A 155 -14.35 -14.78 21.52
CA GLY A 155 -13.88 -13.66 22.36
C GLY A 155 -14.87 -13.13 23.41
N LYS A 156 -16.09 -13.68 23.54
CA LYS A 156 -17.09 -13.21 24.51
C LYS A 156 -16.60 -13.28 25.96
N CYS A 157 -15.83 -14.32 26.30
CA CYS A 157 -15.23 -14.48 27.62
C CYS A 157 -14.23 -13.37 27.94
N LYS A 158 -13.42 -12.94 26.96
CA LYS A 158 -12.50 -11.82 27.11
C LYS A 158 -13.25 -10.52 27.38
N ALA A 159 -14.27 -10.23 26.57
CA ALA A 159 -15.09 -9.02 26.73
C ALA A 159 -15.83 -8.98 28.08
N ALA A 160 -16.25 -10.15 28.62
CA ALA A 160 -16.98 -10.26 29.89
C ALA A 160 -16.06 -10.26 31.13
N CYS A 161 -14.73 -10.36 30.97
CA CYS A 161 -13.81 -10.44 32.11
C CYS A 161 -13.51 -9.06 32.67
N SER A 162 -14.01 -8.73 33.85
CA SER A 162 -13.77 -7.46 34.55
C SER A 162 -12.28 -7.21 34.88
N TYR A 163 -11.50 -8.27 35.07
CA TYR A 163 -10.08 -8.21 35.40
C TYR A 163 -9.18 -8.24 34.15
N GLN A 164 -9.77 -8.32 32.94
CA GLN A 164 -9.04 -8.48 31.68
C GLN A 164 -8.02 -9.62 31.69
N ALA A 165 -8.26 -10.64 32.50
CA ALA A 165 -7.38 -11.78 32.69
C ALA A 165 -7.37 -12.76 31.49
N ILE A 166 -8.22 -12.56 30.49
CA ILE A 166 -8.29 -13.41 29.31
C ILE A 166 -7.67 -12.65 28.12
N ILE A 167 -6.60 -13.18 27.59
CA ILE A 167 -5.88 -12.59 26.46
C ILE A 167 -6.13 -13.38 25.17
N LYS A 168 -6.05 -12.69 24.03
CA LYS A 168 -6.12 -13.29 22.70
C LYS A 168 -4.70 -13.39 22.15
N PHE A 169 -4.25 -14.61 21.92
CA PHE A 169 -3.09 -14.86 21.07
C PHE A 169 -3.53 -14.91 19.62
N PHE A 170 -2.72 -14.41 18.73
CA PHE A 170 -3.02 -14.41 17.31
C PHE A 170 -1.77 -14.09 16.48
N ARG A 171 -1.85 -14.42 15.22
CA ARG A 171 -0.83 -14.07 14.21
C ARG A 171 -1.22 -12.74 13.55
N PRO A 172 -0.53 -11.61 13.86
CA PRO A 172 -0.96 -10.29 13.38
C PRO A 172 -1.04 -10.16 11.85
N CYS A 173 -0.11 -10.77 11.11
CA CYS A 173 -0.13 -10.76 9.65
C CYS A 173 -1.33 -11.52 9.06
N GLN A 174 -1.73 -12.65 9.69
CA GLN A 174 -2.90 -13.43 9.28
C GLN A 174 -4.21 -12.70 9.62
N GLU A 175 -4.29 -12.12 10.81
CA GLU A 175 -5.45 -11.32 11.23
C GLU A 175 -5.68 -10.11 10.32
N ALA A 176 -4.60 -9.47 9.86
CA ALA A 176 -4.66 -8.33 8.96
C ALA A 176 -4.94 -8.71 7.49
N CYS A 177 -4.83 -10.00 7.14
CA CYS A 177 -5.03 -10.44 5.77
C CYS A 177 -6.51 -10.60 5.45
N GLY A 178 -7.07 -9.62 4.70
CA GLY A 178 -8.45 -9.70 4.24
C GLY A 178 -8.72 -10.76 3.18
N MET A 179 -7.66 -11.35 2.60
CA MET A 179 -7.74 -12.42 1.59
C MET A 179 -7.56 -13.83 2.15
N ASP A 180 -7.34 -13.97 3.45
CA ASP A 180 -7.00 -15.23 4.10
C ASP A 180 -5.85 -15.98 3.37
N ALA A 181 -4.89 -15.19 2.87
CA ALA A 181 -3.76 -15.67 2.08
C ALA A 181 -2.54 -16.07 2.92
N ILE A 182 -2.59 -15.92 4.26
CA ILE A 182 -1.47 -16.21 5.14
C ILE A 182 -1.77 -17.47 5.95
N GLY A 183 -1.00 -18.51 5.68
CA GLY A 183 -0.95 -19.76 6.41
C GLY A 183 0.32 -19.88 7.26
N LYS A 184 0.72 -21.11 7.52
CA LYS A 184 1.96 -21.48 8.20
C LYS A 184 2.69 -22.59 7.45
N ASP A 185 4.01 -22.55 7.49
CA ASP A 185 4.86 -23.64 7.04
C ASP A 185 5.02 -24.75 8.11
N GLU A 186 5.80 -25.78 7.81
CA GLU A 186 6.10 -26.90 8.71
C GLU A 186 6.77 -26.48 10.02
N HIS A 187 7.45 -25.34 10.03
CA HIS A 187 8.09 -24.76 11.22
C HIS A 187 7.20 -23.75 11.95
N GLY A 188 5.92 -23.65 11.58
CA GLY A 188 4.98 -22.70 12.17
C GLY A 188 5.16 -21.25 11.74
N ARG A 189 6.12 -20.95 10.82
CA ARG A 189 6.35 -19.60 10.31
C ARG A 189 5.27 -19.20 9.31
N ALA A 190 5.04 -17.91 9.16
CA ALA A 190 4.07 -17.42 8.19
C ALA A 190 4.47 -17.81 6.76
N GLN A 191 3.48 -18.21 5.96
CA GLN A 191 3.62 -18.54 4.55
C GLN A 191 2.50 -17.86 3.74
N ILE A 192 2.85 -17.23 2.61
CA ILE A 192 1.88 -16.55 1.74
C ILE A 192 1.44 -17.50 0.64
N ASN A 193 0.12 -17.65 0.49
CA ASN A 193 -0.48 -18.23 -0.71
C ASN A 193 -0.60 -17.12 -1.77
N TYR A 194 0.27 -17.14 -2.77
CA TYR A 194 0.34 -16.10 -3.80
C TYR A 194 -0.86 -16.12 -4.77
N ASP A 195 -1.54 -17.25 -4.93
CA ASP A 195 -2.76 -17.33 -5.76
C ASP A 195 -3.91 -16.51 -5.14
N LYS A 196 -3.95 -16.43 -3.79
CA LYS A 196 -4.91 -15.60 -3.06
C LYS A 196 -4.44 -14.17 -2.86
N CYS A 197 -3.14 -13.96 -2.78
CA CYS A 197 -2.57 -12.65 -2.43
C CYS A 197 -2.91 -11.59 -3.49
N VAL A 198 -3.29 -10.40 -3.04
CA VAL A 198 -3.53 -9.20 -3.89
C VAL A 198 -2.52 -8.08 -3.64
N ASN A 199 -1.43 -8.39 -2.96
CA ASN A 199 -0.31 -7.48 -2.67
C ASN A 199 -0.70 -6.15 -1.97
N CYS A 200 -1.78 -6.13 -1.18
CA CYS A 200 -2.23 -4.92 -0.48
C CYS A 200 -1.25 -4.40 0.60
N GLY A 201 -0.32 -5.25 1.07
CA GLY A 201 0.69 -4.87 2.06
C GLY A 201 0.21 -4.80 3.51
N MET A 202 -1.04 -5.12 3.83
CA MET A 202 -1.55 -5.03 5.21
C MET A 202 -0.83 -5.97 6.18
N CYS A 203 -0.42 -7.15 5.73
CA CYS A 203 0.40 -8.07 6.51
C CYS A 203 1.76 -7.47 6.91
N LEU A 204 2.34 -6.66 6.04
CA LEU A 204 3.61 -5.98 6.20
C LEU A 204 3.52 -4.87 7.25
N VAL A 205 2.40 -4.08 7.24
CA VAL A 205 2.11 -3.06 8.25
C VAL A 205 1.95 -3.65 9.65
N ASN A 206 1.32 -4.84 9.74
CA ASN A 206 0.92 -5.44 10.99
C ASN A 206 1.92 -6.46 11.56
N CYS A 207 3.04 -6.73 10.89
CA CYS A 207 4.06 -7.63 11.41
C CYS A 207 4.96 -6.93 12.45
N PRO A 208 4.84 -7.25 13.77
CA PRO A 208 5.64 -6.58 14.81
C PRO A 208 7.12 -6.97 14.78
N PHE A 209 7.47 -8.01 14.04
CA PHE A 209 8.85 -8.49 13.87
C PHE A 209 9.49 -7.97 12.58
N GLY A 210 8.74 -7.25 11.75
CA GLY A 210 9.21 -6.75 10.47
C GLY A 210 9.66 -7.85 9.50
N ALA A 211 9.15 -9.08 9.65
CA ALA A 211 9.54 -10.21 8.81
C ALA A 211 8.98 -10.13 7.39
N ILE A 212 7.91 -9.35 7.17
CA ILE A 212 7.27 -9.21 5.86
C ILE A 212 7.75 -7.92 5.20
N VAL A 213 8.22 -8.03 3.97
CA VAL A 213 8.85 -6.93 3.23
C VAL A 213 8.42 -7.00 1.76
N ASP A 214 8.25 -5.85 1.13
CA ASP A 214 8.00 -5.70 -0.30
C ASP A 214 9.30 -5.45 -1.07
N LYS A 215 9.37 -5.87 -2.32
CA LYS A 215 10.48 -5.54 -3.22
C LYS A 215 10.44 -4.07 -3.63
N GLY A 216 11.62 -3.44 -3.66
CA GLY A 216 11.82 -2.05 -4.06
C GLY A 216 12.12 -1.90 -5.55
N GLN A 217 12.06 -0.66 -6.03
CA GLN A 217 12.49 -0.25 -7.37
C GLN A 217 13.37 1.03 -7.32
N LEU A 218 13.74 1.47 -6.11
CA LEU A 218 14.54 2.69 -5.96
C LEU A 218 15.94 2.57 -6.56
N PHE A 219 16.51 1.36 -6.56
CA PHE A 219 17.84 1.10 -7.10
C PHE A 219 17.86 1.34 -8.62
N GLN A 220 16.92 0.75 -9.35
CA GLN A 220 16.75 0.90 -10.79
C GLN A 220 16.41 2.35 -11.19
N LEU A 221 15.51 2.98 -10.44
CA LEU A 221 15.15 4.38 -10.66
C LEU A 221 16.38 5.30 -10.56
N ILE A 222 17.23 5.11 -9.55
CA ILE A 222 18.43 5.92 -9.38
C ILE A 222 19.42 5.64 -10.52
N HIS A 223 19.52 4.40 -11.00
CA HIS A 223 20.31 4.08 -12.19
C HIS A 223 19.82 4.82 -13.43
N ALA A 224 18.50 4.91 -13.65
CA ALA A 224 17.91 5.67 -14.74
C ALA A 224 18.26 7.17 -14.64
N ILE A 225 18.10 7.75 -13.45
CA ILE A 225 18.47 9.17 -13.20
C ILE A 225 19.95 9.41 -13.47
N ARG A 226 20.83 8.54 -12.97
CA ARG A 226 22.29 8.65 -13.20
C ARG A 226 22.68 8.45 -14.65
N GLY A 227 21.96 7.58 -15.36
CA GLY A 227 22.16 7.33 -16.80
C GLY A 227 21.78 8.50 -17.67
N GLY A 228 21.16 9.55 -17.12
CA GLY A 228 20.74 10.75 -17.84
C GLY A 228 19.32 10.65 -18.42
N ASP A 229 18.54 9.64 -18.04
CA ASP A 229 17.15 9.55 -18.44
C ASP A 229 16.34 10.73 -17.88
N LYS A 230 15.44 11.28 -18.71
CA LYS A 230 14.47 12.29 -18.26
C LYS A 230 13.38 11.62 -17.44
N VAL A 231 13.57 11.52 -16.12
CA VAL A 231 12.58 10.91 -15.23
C VAL A 231 11.67 11.98 -14.62
N ILE A 232 10.36 11.83 -14.84
CA ILE A 232 9.32 12.66 -14.19
C ILE A 232 8.67 11.87 -13.08
N ALA A 233 8.59 12.47 -11.89
CA ALA A 233 7.85 11.89 -10.79
C ALA A 233 6.37 12.26 -10.88
N ILE A 234 5.49 11.29 -10.61
CA ILE A 234 4.07 11.53 -10.37
C ILE A 234 3.74 11.09 -8.93
N ILE A 235 3.24 12.01 -8.12
CA ILE A 235 3.07 11.78 -6.67
C ILE A 235 1.61 11.66 -6.27
N ALA A 236 1.28 10.58 -5.51
CA ALA A 236 -0.08 10.34 -5.03
C ALA A 236 -0.54 11.42 -4.03
N PRO A 237 -1.81 11.84 -4.03
CA PRO A 237 -2.31 12.92 -3.16
C PRO A 237 -2.19 12.63 -1.66
N ALA A 238 -1.94 11.36 -1.28
CA ALA A 238 -1.62 10.98 0.09
C ALA A 238 -0.22 11.45 0.56
N PHE A 239 0.56 12.13 -0.27
CA PHE A 239 1.92 12.60 0.06
C PHE A 239 1.93 13.70 1.12
N TRP A 240 0.82 14.41 1.27
CA TRP A 240 0.74 15.56 2.15
C TRP A 240 1.06 15.19 3.60
N GLY A 241 2.01 15.92 4.17
CA GLY A 241 2.48 15.70 5.52
C GLY A 241 3.38 14.47 5.73
N GLN A 242 3.63 13.65 4.72
CA GLN A 242 4.47 12.44 4.86
C GLN A 242 5.93 12.78 5.21
N PHE A 243 6.46 13.88 4.71
CA PHE A 243 7.85 14.29 4.92
C PHE A 243 8.01 15.37 6.00
N GLY A 244 6.94 15.79 6.63
CA GLY A 244 6.89 16.78 7.70
C GLY A 244 5.62 17.63 7.63
N GLU A 245 5.08 18.03 8.78
CA GLU A 245 3.82 18.81 8.80
C GLU A 245 3.95 20.18 8.13
N LYS A 246 5.14 20.75 8.16
CA LYS A 246 5.42 22.10 7.63
C LYS A 246 6.04 22.07 6.22
N VAL A 247 6.32 20.89 5.70
CA VAL A 247 6.92 20.76 4.35
C VAL A 247 5.86 21.06 3.31
N THR A 248 6.13 22.04 2.46
CA THR A 248 5.22 22.49 1.40
C THR A 248 5.40 21.69 0.11
N PRO A 249 4.40 21.66 -0.80
CA PRO A 249 4.56 21.05 -2.14
C PRO A 249 5.71 21.68 -2.94
N GLY A 250 5.92 22.99 -2.81
CA GLY A 250 7.03 23.69 -3.45
C GLY A 250 8.39 23.20 -2.96
N GLN A 251 8.54 22.98 -1.66
CA GLN A 251 9.75 22.38 -1.09
C GLN A 251 9.95 20.94 -1.56
N ILE A 252 8.89 20.15 -1.65
CA ILE A 252 8.97 18.78 -2.18
C ILE A 252 9.42 18.80 -3.63
N LYS A 253 8.85 19.68 -4.46
CA LYS A 253 9.25 19.84 -5.87
C LYS A 253 10.73 20.20 -6.01
N ALA A 254 11.22 21.12 -5.18
CA ALA A 254 12.64 21.50 -5.16
C ALA A 254 13.54 20.35 -4.68
N ALA A 255 13.13 19.61 -3.67
CA ALA A 255 13.83 18.40 -3.19
C ALA A 255 13.90 17.32 -4.27
N MET A 256 12.80 17.07 -4.99
CA MET A 256 12.78 16.11 -6.11
C MET A 256 13.77 16.49 -7.22
N LYS A 257 13.88 17.78 -7.53
CA LYS A 257 14.88 18.27 -8.47
C LYS A 257 16.32 18.00 -7.98
N GLN A 258 16.58 18.14 -6.67
CA GLN A 258 17.89 17.80 -6.09
C GLN A 258 18.20 16.29 -6.15
N LEU A 259 17.18 15.43 -6.14
CA LEU A 259 17.33 13.98 -6.37
C LEU A 259 17.62 13.63 -7.83
N GLY A 260 17.46 14.58 -8.76
CA GLY A 260 17.70 14.39 -10.19
C GLY A 260 16.44 14.16 -11.04
N PHE A 261 15.24 14.30 -10.48
CA PHE A 261 14.02 14.25 -11.27
C PHE A 261 13.88 15.49 -12.17
N ALA A 262 13.44 15.27 -13.40
CA ALA A 262 13.20 16.34 -14.38
C ALA A 262 11.92 17.14 -14.09
N GLY A 263 10.95 16.55 -13.38
CA GLY A 263 9.68 17.18 -13.03
C GLY A 263 8.94 16.43 -11.93
N LEU A 264 7.90 17.08 -11.40
CA LEU A 264 6.96 16.50 -10.43
C LEU A 264 5.55 16.94 -10.80
N GLU A 265 4.62 15.98 -10.88
CA GLU A 265 3.19 16.23 -11.09
C GLU A 265 2.36 15.52 -10.01
N GLU A 266 1.21 16.08 -9.67
CA GLU A 266 0.30 15.46 -8.71
C GLU A 266 -0.67 14.49 -9.40
N VAL A 267 -0.76 13.26 -8.90
CA VAL A 267 -1.71 12.25 -9.40
C VAL A 267 -3.17 12.63 -9.12
N ALA A 268 -3.41 13.63 -8.28
CA ALA A 268 -4.73 14.21 -8.10
C ALA A 268 -5.32 14.79 -9.39
N VAL A 269 -4.48 15.22 -10.35
CA VAL A 269 -4.92 15.61 -11.70
C VAL A 269 -5.54 14.41 -12.43
N GLY A 270 -4.88 13.26 -12.43
CA GLY A 270 -5.44 12.04 -13.00
C GLY A 270 -6.64 11.51 -12.22
N ALA A 271 -6.78 11.86 -10.93
CA ALA A 271 -7.97 11.55 -10.16
C ALA A 271 -9.18 12.37 -10.62
N ASP A 272 -8.99 13.63 -11.00
CA ASP A 272 -10.04 14.44 -11.64
C ASP A 272 -10.51 13.81 -12.95
N LEU A 273 -9.57 13.43 -13.81
CA LEU A 273 -9.88 12.76 -15.08
C LEU A 273 -10.59 11.41 -14.88
N CYS A 274 -10.13 10.61 -13.91
CA CYS A 274 -10.75 9.35 -13.53
C CYS A 274 -12.21 9.54 -13.05
N ALA A 275 -12.46 10.59 -12.26
CA ALA A 275 -13.81 10.89 -11.77
C ALA A 275 -14.78 11.28 -12.90
N ILE A 276 -14.28 11.97 -13.93
CA ILE A 276 -15.07 12.34 -15.12
C ILE A 276 -15.45 11.07 -15.89
N GLU A 277 -14.49 10.24 -16.25
CA GLU A 277 -14.76 8.99 -16.98
C GLU A 277 -15.67 8.03 -16.20
N GLU A 278 -15.43 7.83 -14.88
CA GLU A 278 -16.29 6.98 -14.03
C GLU A 278 -17.72 7.55 -13.93
N ALA A 279 -17.90 8.88 -13.93
CA ALA A 279 -19.21 9.51 -13.93
C ALA A 279 -19.97 9.25 -15.23
N GLU A 280 -19.32 9.45 -16.37
CA GLU A 280 -19.90 9.17 -17.69
C GLU A 280 -20.21 7.69 -17.89
N GLU A 281 -19.30 6.79 -17.44
CA GLU A 281 -19.55 5.35 -17.46
C GLU A 281 -20.77 5.00 -16.60
N PHE A 282 -20.86 5.53 -15.38
CA PHE A 282 -21.98 5.28 -14.48
C PHE A 282 -23.32 5.71 -15.10
N LEU A 283 -23.40 6.91 -15.64
CA LEU A 283 -24.61 7.44 -16.29
C LEU A 283 -25.03 6.59 -17.50
N ARG A 284 -24.08 6.03 -18.23
CA ARG A 284 -24.33 5.19 -19.41
C ARG A 284 -24.80 3.78 -19.07
N VAL A 285 -24.41 3.23 -17.91
CA VAL A 285 -24.62 1.79 -17.63
C VAL A 285 -25.53 1.49 -16.44
N VAL A 286 -25.70 2.40 -15.48
CA VAL A 286 -26.49 2.15 -14.25
C VAL A 286 -27.80 2.96 -14.29
N PRO A 287 -28.98 2.34 -14.07
CA PRO A 287 -29.19 0.91 -13.76
C PRO A 287 -29.50 0.04 -15.00
N GLU A 288 -29.60 0.63 -16.21
CA GLU A 288 -30.22 -0.02 -17.39
C GLU A 288 -29.44 -1.25 -17.87
N LYS A 289 -28.10 -1.20 -17.87
CA LYS A 289 -27.24 -2.27 -18.37
C LYS A 289 -26.67 -3.14 -17.25
N GLN A 290 -26.51 -2.56 -16.07
CA GLN A 290 -25.97 -3.27 -14.92
C GLN A 290 -26.58 -2.74 -13.61
N PRO A 291 -26.73 -3.60 -12.59
CA PRO A 291 -27.42 -3.23 -11.35
C PRO A 291 -26.68 -2.18 -10.53
N PHE A 292 -25.36 -2.15 -10.58
CA PHE A 292 -24.49 -1.20 -9.87
C PHE A 292 -23.16 -1.05 -10.62
N MET A 293 -22.40 -0.03 -10.30
CA MET A 293 -21.02 0.10 -10.74
C MET A 293 -20.09 0.15 -9.52
N ALA A 294 -18.90 -0.46 -9.62
CA ALA A 294 -17.87 -0.41 -8.61
C ALA A 294 -16.62 0.28 -9.16
N THR A 295 -16.01 1.18 -8.37
CA THR A 295 -14.80 1.91 -8.76
C THR A 295 -13.60 0.98 -8.92
N SER A 296 -12.60 1.35 -9.72
CA SER A 296 -11.44 0.52 -10.02
C SER A 296 -10.10 1.05 -9.48
N CYS A 297 -10.05 2.27 -8.94
CA CYS A 297 -8.82 2.98 -8.59
C CYS A 297 -7.90 2.28 -7.57
N CYS A 298 -8.44 1.40 -6.70
CA CYS A 298 -7.66 0.59 -5.78
C CYS A 298 -7.35 -0.80 -6.37
N PRO A 299 -6.10 -1.10 -6.80
CA PRO A 299 -5.80 -2.35 -7.50
C PRO A 299 -6.00 -3.60 -6.64
N ALA A 300 -5.73 -3.53 -5.33
CA ALA A 300 -5.95 -4.66 -4.43
C ALA A 300 -7.44 -4.99 -4.24
N TRP A 301 -8.30 -3.98 -4.18
CA TRP A 301 -9.75 -4.12 -4.17
C TRP A 301 -10.27 -4.71 -5.47
N SER A 302 -9.94 -4.11 -6.60
CA SER A 302 -10.38 -4.54 -7.93
C SER A 302 -9.99 -6.00 -8.21
N VAL A 303 -8.76 -6.39 -7.87
CA VAL A 303 -8.29 -7.78 -8.01
C VAL A 303 -9.04 -8.73 -7.08
N MET A 304 -9.29 -8.35 -5.82
CA MET A 304 -10.09 -9.16 -4.90
C MET A 304 -11.50 -9.37 -5.45
N ALA A 305 -12.14 -8.30 -5.90
CA ALA A 305 -13.49 -8.36 -6.43
C ALA A 305 -13.58 -9.29 -7.66
N LYS A 306 -12.64 -9.17 -8.61
CA LYS A 306 -12.58 -10.04 -9.80
C LYS A 306 -12.28 -11.50 -9.45
N LYS A 307 -11.41 -11.76 -8.46
CA LYS A 307 -11.06 -13.14 -8.03
C LYS A 307 -12.20 -13.84 -7.27
N GLU A 308 -12.84 -13.16 -6.32
CA GLU A 308 -13.84 -13.79 -5.45
C GLU A 308 -15.28 -13.68 -5.96
N PHE A 309 -15.53 -12.70 -6.83
CA PHE A 309 -16.84 -12.45 -7.43
C PHE A 309 -16.72 -12.30 -8.96
N PRO A 310 -16.28 -13.34 -9.68
CA PRO A 310 -16.01 -13.24 -11.12
C PRO A 310 -17.25 -12.77 -11.91
N GLY A 311 -18.45 -13.10 -11.46
CA GLY A 311 -19.70 -12.61 -12.07
C GLY A 311 -19.91 -11.09 -11.95
N PHE A 312 -19.18 -10.40 -11.06
CA PHE A 312 -19.21 -8.94 -10.92
C PHE A 312 -18.05 -8.25 -11.64
N ALA A 313 -17.16 -9.00 -12.27
CA ALA A 313 -16.05 -8.40 -13.00
C ALA A 313 -16.51 -7.35 -14.05
N PRO A 314 -17.63 -7.54 -14.79
CA PRO A 314 -18.14 -6.55 -15.71
C PRO A 314 -18.71 -5.27 -15.05
N TYR A 315 -19.01 -5.32 -13.75
CA TYR A 315 -19.58 -4.18 -12.99
C TYR A 315 -18.50 -3.34 -12.31
N ILE A 316 -17.24 -3.74 -12.43
CA ILE A 316 -16.09 -2.95 -11.97
C ILE A 316 -15.69 -2.05 -13.12
N SER A 317 -15.67 -0.75 -12.88
CA SER A 317 -15.30 0.25 -13.89
C SER A 317 -14.02 -0.15 -14.61
N MET A 318 -14.00 0.03 -15.90
CA MET A 318 -12.85 -0.18 -16.77
C MET A 318 -12.02 1.09 -16.96
N THR A 319 -12.46 2.19 -16.37
CA THR A 319 -11.72 3.46 -16.36
C THR A 319 -10.28 3.25 -15.85
N MET A 320 -9.34 3.87 -16.52
CA MET A 320 -7.94 3.86 -16.11
C MET A 320 -7.76 4.50 -14.74
N THR A 321 -6.88 3.93 -13.92
CA THR A 321 -6.63 4.48 -12.59
C THR A 321 -5.95 5.84 -12.67
N PRO A 322 -6.08 6.71 -11.65
CA PRO A 322 -5.41 8.01 -11.61
C PRO A 322 -3.90 7.96 -11.91
N MET A 323 -3.22 6.89 -11.48
CA MET A 323 -1.82 6.66 -11.77
C MET A 323 -1.57 6.53 -13.28
N VAL A 324 -2.37 5.73 -13.98
CA VAL A 324 -2.23 5.48 -15.42
C VAL A 324 -2.61 6.71 -16.24
N LEU A 325 -3.69 7.41 -15.87
CA LEU A 325 -4.10 8.65 -16.54
C LEU A 325 -3.03 9.75 -16.42
N THR A 326 -2.46 9.93 -15.23
CA THR A 326 -1.38 10.91 -15.03
C THR A 326 -0.10 10.51 -15.78
N ASP A 327 0.24 9.24 -15.79
CA ASP A 327 1.37 8.69 -16.54
C ASP A 327 1.26 9.02 -18.04
N ARG A 328 0.14 8.65 -18.65
CA ARG A 328 -0.12 8.92 -20.08
C ARG A 328 -0.13 10.41 -20.38
N LEU A 329 -0.77 11.23 -19.54
CA LEU A 329 -0.74 12.67 -19.67
C LEU A 329 0.69 13.21 -19.69
N GLN A 330 1.54 12.74 -18.78
CA GLN A 330 2.93 13.21 -18.72
C GLN A 330 3.77 12.70 -19.88
N LYS A 331 3.59 11.47 -20.34
CA LYS A 331 4.28 10.95 -21.53
C LYS A 331 3.89 11.68 -22.81
N ARG A 332 2.62 12.09 -22.94
CA ARG A 332 2.18 12.95 -24.06
C ARG A 332 2.80 14.34 -24.02
N ARG A 333 2.85 14.96 -22.85
CA ARG A 333 3.44 16.30 -22.68
C ARG A 333 4.97 16.29 -22.75
N ASN A 334 5.60 15.16 -22.50
CA ASN A 334 7.05 14.99 -22.40
C ASN A 334 7.50 13.71 -23.13
N PRO A 335 7.48 13.68 -24.47
CA PRO A 335 7.87 12.48 -25.21
C PRO A 335 9.26 11.97 -24.82
N GLY A 336 9.39 10.65 -24.68
CA GLY A 336 10.65 10.00 -24.32
C GLY A 336 11.00 10.05 -22.83
N CYS A 337 10.16 10.62 -21.95
CA CYS A 337 10.40 10.57 -20.52
C CYS A 337 10.09 9.18 -19.93
N LYS A 338 10.76 8.86 -18.82
CA LYS A 338 10.38 7.79 -17.90
C LYS A 338 9.53 8.35 -16.77
N ILE A 339 8.57 7.56 -16.30
CA ILE A 339 7.66 7.97 -15.22
C ILE A 339 7.92 7.14 -13.96
N ALA A 340 8.10 7.84 -12.84
CA ALA A 340 8.19 7.23 -11.52
C ALA A 340 6.96 7.62 -10.69
N PHE A 341 6.07 6.65 -10.41
CA PHE A 341 4.98 6.86 -9.48
C PHE A 341 5.49 6.76 -8.04
N ILE A 342 5.13 7.73 -7.22
CA ILE A 342 5.49 7.78 -5.81
C ILE A 342 4.20 7.84 -4.98
N GLY A 343 4.00 6.82 -4.12
CA GLY A 343 2.74 6.74 -3.40
C GLY A 343 2.76 5.84 -2.17
N PRO A 344 1.62 5.67 -1.51
CA PRO A 344 1.52 4.90 -0.27
C PRO A 344 1.40 3.38 -0.49
N CYS A 345 1.39 2.89 -1.73
CA CYS A 345 0.74 1.62 -2.06
C CYS A 345 1.72 0.58 -2.64
N ALA A 346 1.88 -0.56 -1.94
CA ALA A 346 2.64 -1.69 -2.49
C ALA A 346 1.94 -2.34 -3.71
N ALA A 347 0.60 -2.40 -3.72
CA ALA A 347 -0.16 -3.00 -4.83
C ALA A 347 0.01 -2.23 -6.15
N LYS A 348 0.36 -0.95 -6.13
CA LYS A 348 0.66 -0.16 -7.32
C LYS A 348 1.93 -0.66 -8.05
N LYS A 349 2.90 -1.24 -7.34
CA LYS A 349 4.06 -1.92 -7.95
C LYS A 349 3.63 -3.09 -8.84
N LEU A 350 2.63 -3.87 -8.38
CA LEU A 350 2.08 -4.96 -9.17
C LEU A 350 1.21 -4.45 -10.33
N GLU A 351 0.40 -3.41 -10.08
CA GLU A 351 -0.43 -2.79 -11.12
C GLU A 351 0.43 -2.31 -12.30
N ALA A 352 1.51 -1.57 -12.00
CA ALA A 352 2.45 -1.09 -13.01
C ALA A 352 3.18 -2.21 -13.77
N SER A 353 3.19 -3.44 -13.24
CA SER A 353 3.84 -4.59 -13.86
C SER A 353 2.86 -5.48 -14.66
N ARG A 354 1.55 -5.22 -14.58
CA ARG A 354 0.54 -6.01 -15.26
C ARG A 354 0.24 -5.48 -16.66
N ARG A 355 0.40 -6.31 -17.67
CA ARG A 355 0.03 -5.99 -19.06
C ARG A 355 -1.45 -5.63 -19.21
N SER A 356 -2.34 -6.26 -18.44
CA SER A 356 -3.80 -6.02 -18.49
C SER A 356 -4.23 -4.63 -18.00
N VAL A 357 -3.37 -3.89 -17.29
CA VAL A 357 -3.68 -2.55 -16.77
C VAL A 357 -3.23 -1.45 -17.72
N ARG A 358 -2.49 -1.79 -18.79
CA ARG A 358 -2.00 -0.83 -19.79
C ARG A 358 -1.18 0.33 -19.19
N SER A 359 -0.47 0.05 -18.09
CA SER A 359 0.36 1.05 -17.45
C SER A 359 1.71 1.18 -18.14
N ASP A 360 2.07 2.40 -18.48
CA ASP A 360 3.38 2.74 -19.02
C ASP A 360 4.34 3.29 -17.94
N VAL A 361 3.94 3.21 -16.66
CA VAL A 361 4.76 3.61 -15.51
C VAL A 361 6.03 2.78 -15.45
N ASP A 362 7.18 3.45 -15.44
CA ASP A 362 8.49 2.80 -15.46
C ASP A 362 8.91 2.33 -14.06
N PHE A 363 8.67 3.13 -13.03
CA PHE A 363 9.05 2.80 -11.65
C PHE A 363 7.93 3.14 -10.67
N VAL A 364 7.83 2.37 -9.58
CA VAL A 364 6.90 2.63 -8.49
C VAL A 364 7.63 2.62 -7.15
N LEU A 365 7.63 3.75 -6.46
CA LEU A 365 8.21 3.90 -5.13
C LEU A 365 7.13 4.15 -4.08
N THR A 366 7.44 3.72 -2.86
CA THR A 366 6.68 4.12 -1.66
C THR A 366 7.24 5.42 -1.08
N PHE A 367 6.46 6.09 -0.22
CA PHE A 367 6.98 7.27 0.52
C PHE A 367 8.15 6.91 1.44
N GLU A 368 8.21 5.66 1.94
CA GLU A 368 9.35 5.18 2.73
C GLU A 368 10.63 5.12 1.88
N GLU A 369 10.53 4.61 0.65
CA GLU A 369 11.65 4.54 -0.30
C GLU A 369 12.13 5.94 -0.69
N LEU A 370 11.20 6.85 -1.02
CA LEU A 370 11.54 8.24 -1.33
C LEU A 370 12.21 8.95 -0.14
N ARG A 371 11.74 8.70 1.09
CA ARG A 371 12.39 9.23 2.30
C ARG A 371 13.82 8.75 2.41
N GLY A 372 14.10 7.49 2.06
CA GLY A 372 15.47 6.96 1.98
C GLY A 372 16.33 7.71 0.97
N MET A 373 15.77 8.07 -0.20
CA MET A 373 16.49 8.87 -1.20
C MET A 373 16.81 10.29 -0.68
N PHE A 374 15.87 10.95 0.01
CA PHE A 374 16.13 12.25 0.64
C PHE A 374 17.27 12.18 1.66
N GLU A 375 17.31 11.12 2.46
CA GLU A 375 18.37 10.92 3.44
C GLU A 375 19.73 10.63 2.79
N ALA A 376 19.73 9.80 1.74
CA ALA A 376 20.95 9.49 0.97
C ALA A 376 21.63 10.74 0.39
N LYS A 377 20.84 11.75 0.02
CA LYS A 377 21.31 13.04 -0.49
C LYS A 377 21.39 14.13 0.58
N SER A 378 21.21 13.77 1.87
CA SER A 378 21.22 14.72 3.00
C SER A 378 20.30 15.92 2.77
N ILE A 379 19.13 15.70 2.17
CA ILE A 379 18.16 16.76 1.89
C ILE A 379 17.49 17.18 3.20
N ASP A 380 17.72 18.44 3.58
CA ASP A 380 17.09 19.09 4.72
C ASP A 380 16.04 20.09 4.24
N PHE A 381 14.77 19.76 4.44
CA PHE A 381 13.65 20.62 4.04
C PHE A 381 13.68 22.00 4.70
N SER A 382 14.31 22.16 5.89
CA SER A 382 14.44 23.45 6.55
C SER A 382 15.34 24.43 5.79
N GLN A 383 16.22 23.93 4.93
CA GLN A 383 17.14 24.72 4.10
C GLN A 383 16.58 24.99 2.70
N ILE A 384 15.46 24.36 2.32
CA ILE A 384 14.84 24.55 1.02
C ILE A 384 13.86 25.73 1.10
N PRO A 385 14.05 26.79 0.30
CA PRO A 385 13.10 27.90 0.23
C PRO A 385 11.72 27.39 -0.21
N ASP A 386 10.68 27.93 0.42
CA ASP A 386 9.32 27.66 -0.06
C ASP A 386 9.13 28.32 -1.43
N GLN A 387 8.67 27.53 -2.38
CA GLN A 387 8.30 28.01 -3.71
C GLN A 387 6.78 28.00 -3.80
N GLU A 388 6.23 28.94 -4.57
CA GLU A 388 4.80 28.98 -4.79
C GLU A 388 4.30 27.62 -5.34
N ALA A 389 3.39 26.99 -4.61
CA ALA A 389 2.81 25.72 -5.01
C ALA A 389 1.73 25.98 -6.06
N GLN A 390 1.87 25.41 -7.24
CA GLN A 390 0.81 25.37 -8.23
C GLN A 390 -0.10 24.20 -7.92
N TYR A 391 -1.28 24.48 -7.38
CA TYR A 391 -2.34 23.49 -7.17
C TYR A 391 -3.10 23.33 -8.48
N ALA A 392 -2.94 22.19 -9.16
CA ALA A 392 -3.56 21.94 -10.45
C ALA A 392 -4.87 21.14 -10.35
N ALA A 393 -4.99 20.31 -9.31
CA ALA A 393 -6.13 19.42 -9.11
C ALA A 393 -7.27 20.06 -8.31
N SER A 394 -8.45 19.49 -8.44
CA SER A 394 -9.63 19.85 -7.63
C SER A 394 -9.53 19.32 -6.20
N ALA A 395 -10.29 19.92 -5.29
CA ALA A 395 -10.42 19.43 -3.91
C ALA A 395 -10.95 17.98 -3.83
N PRO A 396 -11.95 17.55 -4.63
CA PRO A 396 -12.35 16.15 -4.72
C PRO A 396 -11.26 15.23 -5.28
N GLY A 397 -10.48 15.65 -6.30
CA GLY A 397 -9.36 14.87 -6.84
C GLY A 397 -8.28 14.58 -5.78
N VAL A 398 -7.91 15.58 -4.99
CA VAL A 398 -7.07 15.41 -3.79
C VAL A 398 -7.74 14.45 -2.79
N GLY A 399 -9.06 14.50 -2.66
CA GLY A 399 -9.88 13.68 -1.76
C GLY A 399 -9.83 12.19 -2.03
N PHE A 400 -9.43 11.74 -3.23
CA PHE A 400 -9.22 10.31 -3.55
C PHE A 400 -8.29 9.57 -2.57
N ALA A 401 -7.44 10.30 -1.86
CA ALA A 401 -6.53 9.73 -0.88
C ALA A 401 -7.22 9.15 0.37
N ALA A 402 -8.47 9.51 0.64
CA ALA A 402 -9.25 9.03 1.78
C ALA A 402 -10.44 8.17 1.33
N SER A 403 -10.84 7.21 2.16
CA SER A 403 -12.04 6.38 1.88
C SER A 403 -13.30 7.24 1.76
N GLY A 404 -14.14 6.93 0.78
CA GLY A 404 -15.34 7.68 0.41
C GLY A 404 -15.05 8.89 -0.49
N GLY A 405 -13.78 9.19 -0.77
CA GLY A 405 -13.38 10.34 -1.59
C GLY A 405 -13.62 10.14 -3.07
N VAL A 406 -13.45 8.92 -3.57
CA VAL A 406 -13.70 8.59 -4.98
C VAL A 406 -15.18 8.72 -5.30
N ALA A 407 -16.03 8.07 -4.52
CA ALA A 407 -17.48 8.12 -4.73
C ALA A 407 -18.01 9.56 -4.68
N LYS A 408 -17.52 10.40 -3.76
CA LYS A 408 -17.89 11.82 -3.67
C LYS A 408 -17.44 12.63 -4.88
N ALA A 409 -16.28 12.35 -5.42
CA ALA A 409 -15.79 13.06 -6.59
C ALA A 409 -16.62 12.71 -7.83
N VAL A 410 -16.93 11.42 -8.02
CA VAL A 410 -17.81 10.95 -9.12
C VAL A 410 -19.22 11.51 -8.97
N GLU A 411 -19.79 11.49 -7.76
CA GLU A 411 -21.10 12.09 -7.46
C GLU A 411 -21.13 13.59 -7.82
N GLY A 412 -20.09 14.33 -7.46
CA GLY A 412 -20.00 15.76 -7.80
C GLY A 412 -19.89 16.03 -9.31
N VAL A 413 -19.24 15.14 -10.06
CA VAL A 413 -19.22 15.24 -11.53
C VAL A 413 -20.61 14.93 -12.11
N ILE A 414 -21.28 13.87 -11.65
CA ILE A 414 -22.62 13.50 -12.12
C ILE A 414 -23.61 14.64 -11.88
N GLU A 415 -23.60 15.27 -10.70
CA GLU A 415 -24.48 16.42 -10.41
C GLU A 415 -24.23 17.59 -11.37
N LYS A 416 -22.99 17.76 -11.83
CA LYS A 416 -22.66 18.80 -12.81
C LYS A 416 -23.09 18.42 -14.24
N LEU A 417 -22.97 17.14 -14.63
CA LEU A 417 -23.36 16.65 -15.97
C LEU A 417 -24.88 16.52 -16.09
N GLU A 418 -25.54 16.01 -15.07
CA GLU A 418 -27.02 15.83 -15.01
C GLU A 418 -27.56 16.43 -13.71
N PRO A 419 -27.81 17.75 -13.64
CA PRO A 419 -28.30 18.40 -12.42
C PRO A 419 -29.64 17.78 -11.94
N GLY A 420 -29.63 17.43 -10.63
CA GLY A 420 -30.79 16.78 -10.01
C GLY A 420 -30.81 15.25 -10.11
N ARG A 421 -29.82 14.62 -10.75
CA ARG A 421 -29.62 13.17 -10.73
C ARG A 421 -29.11 12.74 -9.36
N GLN A 422 -29.94 12.02 -8.61
CA GLN A 422 -29.52 11.47 -7.33
C GLN A 422 -28.71 10.19 -7.54
N VAL A 423 -27.48 10.18 -7.06
CA VAL A 423 -26.61 9.02 -7.03
C VAL A 423 -26.53 8.49 -5.61
N LYS A 424 -26.77 7.20 -5.45
CA LYS A 424 -26.56 6.53 -4.15
C LYS A 424 -25.17 5.95 -4.13
N THR A 425 -24.41 6.29 -3.10
CA THR A 425 -23.04 5.80 -2.93
C THR A 425 -22.92 4.94 -1.69
N VAL A 426 -22.00 3.98 -1.71
CA VAL A 426 -21.56 3.22 -0.55
C VAL A 426 -20.07 2.93 -0.68
N TYR A 427 -19.36 3.05 0.43
CA TYR A 427 -17.94 2.70 0.44
C TYR A 427 -17.63 1.68 1.53
N ALA A 428 -16.56 0.92 1.31
CA ALA A 428 -16.02 -0.03 2.27
C ALA A 428 -14.49 0.10 2.32
N GLU A 429 -13.93 -0.02 3.52
CA GLU A 429 -12.50 0.06 3.77
C GLU A 429 -11.98 -1.18 4.49
N GLY A 430 -10.89 -1.76 3.94
CA GLY A 430 -10.46 -3.10 4.32
C GLY A 430 -11.13 -4.18 3.46
N LEU A 431 -10.33 -5.15 2.99
CA LEU A 431 -10.83 -6.17 2.05
C LEU A 431 -11.94 -7.07 2.64
N ARG A 432 -12.03 -7.20 3.98
CA ARG A 432 -13.12 -7.96 4.62
C ARG A 432 -14.46 -7.24 4.49
N GLU A 433 -14.49 -5.94 4.77
CA GLU A 433 -15.67 -5.10 4.59
C GLU A 433 -16.06 -4.97 3.12
N CYS A 434 -15.06 -4.81 2.24
CA CYS A 434 -15.29 -4.81 0.79
C CYS A 434 -15.95 -6.11 0.33
N ARG A 435 -15.49 -7.26 0.82
CA ARG A 435 -16.10 -8.57 0.54
C ARG A 435 -17.55 -8.63 1.03
N GLN A 436 -17.82 -8.10 2.22
CA GLN A 436 -19.19 -8.04 2.77
C GLN A 436 -20.08 -7.14 1.92
N MET A 437 -19.59 -5.98 1.48
CA MET A 437 -20.31 -5.08 0.57
C MET A 437 -20.71 -5.81 -0.72
N LEU A 438 -19.82 -6.57 -1.35
CA LEU A 438 -20.13 -7.35 -2.55
C LEU A 438 -21.13 -8.49 -2.29
N ARG A 439 -21.04 -9.15 -1.11
CA ARG A 439 -22.05 -10.14 -0.72
C ARG A 439 -23.46 -9.52 -0.61
N MET A 440 -23.54 -8.30 -0.08
CA MET A 440 -24.80 -7.57 -0.01
C MET A 440 -25.25 -7.07 -1.39
N ALA A 441 -24.33 -6.65 -2.26
CA ALA A 441 -24.66 -6.31 -3.65
C ALA A 441 -25.30 -7.49 -4.39
N ARG A 442 -24.83 -8.73 -4.13
CA ARG A 442 -25.38 -9.95 -4.70
C ARG A 442 -26.85 -10.21 -4.32
N THR A 443 -27.34 -9.66 -3.20
CA THR A 443 -28.76 -9.76 -2.81
C THR A 443 -29.63 -8.65 -3.41
N GLY A 444 -29.07 -7.80 -4.28
CA GLY A 444 -29.78 -6.66 -4.89
C GLY A 444 -29.87 -5.41 -4.01
N LYS A 445 -29.27 -5.42 -2.81
CA LYS A 445 -29.34 -4.28 -1.87
C LYS A 445 -28.77 -2.98 -2.46
N TYR A 446 -27.80 -3.08 -3.34
CA TYR A 446 -27.08 -1.93 -3.89
C TYR A 446 -27.41 -1.69 -5.38
N ASN A 447 -28.60 -2.09 -5.84
CA ASN A 447 -29.05 -1.74 -7.19
C ASN A 447 -29.20 -0.22 -7.32
N GLY A 448 -28.63 0.34 -8.39
CA GLY A 448 -28.58 1.79 -8.64
C GLY A 448 -27.48 2.53 -7.89
N TYR A 449 -26.53 1.83 -7.25
CA TYR A 449 -25.46 2.42 -6.45
C TYR A 449 -24.12 2.47 -7.20
N LEU A 450 -23.31 3.46 -6.81
CA LEU A 450 -21.86 3.47 -7.01
C LEU A 450 -21.16 2.91 -5.76
N LEU A 451 -20.35 1.88 -5.92
CA LEU A 451 -19.64 1.19 -4.85
C LEU A 451 -18.16 1.57 -4.87
N GLU A 452 -17.65 2.10 -3.76
CA GLU A 452 -16.22 2.33 -3.58
C GLU A 452 -15.62 1.30 -2.65
N GLY A 453 -14.52 0.63 -3.09
CA GLY A 453 -13.76 -0.29 -2.26
C GLY A 453 -12.31 0.15 -2.10
N MET A 454 -11.85 0.23 -0.84
CA MET A 454 -10.45 0.50 -0.51
C MET A 454 -9.85 -0.64 0.32
N ALA A 455 -8.71 -1.18 -0.11
CA ALA A 455 -8.05 -2.27 0.61
C ALA A 455 -7.45 -1.84 1.95
N CYS A 456 -7.12 -0.55 2.10
CA CYS A 456 -6.53 0.01 3.32
C CYS A 456 -7.62 0.67 4.15
N PRO A 457 -7.78 0.32 5.45
CA PRO A 457 -8.66 1.05 6.35
C PRO A 457 -8.23 2.52 6.49
N GLY A 458 -9.12 3.44 6.11
CA GLY A 458 -8.84 4.88 6.05
C GLY A 458 -8.49 5.39 4.63
N GLY A 459 -8.34 4.51 3.64
CA GLY A 459 -7.94 4.85 2.28
C GLY A 459 -6.43 4.86 2.07
N CYS A 460 -5.97 5.54 1.01
CA CYS A 460 -4.56 5.58 0.61
C CYS A 460 -3.66 6.24 1.66
N ILE A 461 -4.17 7.15 2.49
CA ILE A 461 -3.44 7.75 3.62
C ILE A 461 -3.00 6.75 4.69
N ALA A 462 -3.55 5.53 4.67
CA ALA A 462 -3.19 4.42 5.55
C ALA A 462 -2.47 3.28 4.80
N GLY A 463 -1.97 3.54 3.61
CA GLY A 463 -1.28 2.56 2.76
C GLY A 463 0.01 2.02 3.38
N ALA A 464 0.46 0.88 2.86
CA ALA A 464 1.60 0.15 3.42
C ALA A 464 2.94 0.90 3.33
N GLY A 465 3.06 1.85 2.43
CA GLY A 465 4.27 2.67 2.21
C GLY A 465 4.22 4.07 2.80
N THR A 466 3.23 4.39 3.66
CA THR A 466 3.14 5.68 4.37
C THR A 466 4.13 5.77 5.53
N VAL A 467 4.53 6.99 5.88
CA VAL A 467 5.48 7.28 6.98
C VAL A 467 4.85 8.06 8.13
N GLN A 468 3.57 8.43 8.00
CA GLN A 468 2.81 9.13 9.03
C GLN A 468 1.58 8.33 9.49
N PRO A 469 1.11 8.51 10.74
CA PRO A 469 -0.15 7.93 11.21
C PRO A 469 -1.35 8.40 10.37
N PRO A 470 -2.34 7.52 10.09
CA PRO A 470 -3.49 7.84 9.25
C PRO A 470 -4.31 9.03 9.75
N GLU A 471 -4.50 9.17 11.05
CA GLU A 471 -5.26 10.28 11.67
C GLU A 471 -4.59 11.62 11.39
N LYS A 472 -3.27 11.66 11.52
CA LYS A 472 -2.47 12.84 11.21
C LYS A 472 -2.50 13.17 9.72
N SER A 473 -2.34 12.16 8.87
CA SER A 473 -2.40 12.30 7.42
C SER A 473 -3.76 12.79 6.96
N ARG A 474 -4.87 12.31 7.57
CA ARG A 474 -6.23 12.77 7.27
C ARG A 474 -6.40 14.26 7.57
N ARG A 475 -5.96 14.71 8.75
CA ARG A 475 -6.04 16.13 9.13
C ARG A 475 -5.29 17.03 8.13
N LEU A 476 -4.09 16.64 7.76
CA LEU A 476 -3.25 17.40 6.84
C LEU A 476 -3.81 17.35 5.41
N LEU A 477 -4.39 16.24 4.98
CA LEU A 477 -5.08 16.11 3.71
C LEU A 477 -6.27 17.10 3.60
N GLU A 478 -7.09 17.22 4.64
CA GLU A 478 -8.22 18.17 4.63
C GLU A 478 -7.74 19.63 4.57
N GLN A 479 -6.63 19.95 5.23
CA GLN A 479 -6.01 21.28 5.11
C GLN A 479 -5.50 21.55 3.69
N TYR A 480 -5.01 20.52 3.01
CA TYR A 480 -4.54 20.63 1.64
C TYR A 480 -5.70 20.80 0.66
N LYS A 481 -6.73 20.00 0.79
CA LYS A 481 -7.98 20.12 0.00
C LYS A 481 -8.57 21.52 0.05
N ALA A 482 -8.56 22.14 1.23
CA ALA A 482 -9.07 23.50 1.40
C ALA A 482 -8.31 24.58 0.61
N LYS A 483 -7.10 24.26 0.14
CA LYS A 483 -6.27 25.15 -0.71
C LYS A 483 -6.44 24.90 -2.21
N ALA A 484 -7.12 23.83 -2.59
CA ALA A 484 -7.33 23.50 -3.99
C ALA A 484 -8.23 24.56 -4.66
N PRO A 485 -7.85 25.09 -5.83
CA PRO A 485 -8.57 26.20 -6.47
C PRO A 485 -9.90 25.78 -7.10
N LYS A 486 -10.10 24.47 -7.34
CA LYS A 486 -11.24 23.91 -8.03
C LYS A 486 -12.09 23.07 -7.09
N SER A 487 -13.40 23.26 -7.15
CA SER A 487 -14.36 22.55 -6.31
C SER A 487 -14.96 21.29 -6.95
N ASN A 488 -14.76 21.11 -8.27
CA ASN A 488 -15.29 19.98 -9.02
C ASN A 488 -14.22 19.42 -9.99
N PRO A 489 -14.08 18.08 -10.11
CA PRO A 489 -13.16 17.48 -11.08
C PRO A 489 -13.41 17.91 -12.54
N ALA A 490 -14.67 18.13 -12.92
CA ALA A 490 -15.03 18.60 -14.26
C ALA A 490 -14.57 20.04 -14.59
N ASP A 491 -13.96 20.76 -13.63
CA ASP A 491 -13.30 22.04 -13.87
C ASP A 491 -11.80 21.87 -14.17
N SER A 492 -11.30 20.64 -14.30
CA SER A 492 -9.90 20.36 -14.56
C SER A 492 -9.43 20.99 -15.88
N ASP A 493 -8.25 21.63 -15.86
CA ASP A 493 -7.62 22.19 -17.07
C ASP A 493 -7.13 21.11 -18.05
N TYR A 494 -7.20 19.84 -17.64
CA TYR A 494 -6.70 18.69 -18.39
C TYR A 494 -7.80 17.86 -19.06
N THR A 495 -9.04 18.30 -19.01
CA THR A 495 -10.18 17.59 -19.61
C THR A 495 -10.01 17.42 -21.13
N GLU A 496 -9.41 18.39 -21.81
CA GLU A 496 -9.12 18.30 -23.25
C GLU A 496 -8.17 17.16 -23.64
N TYR A 497 -7.39 16.64 -22.68
CA TYR A 497 -6.49 15.51 -22.93
C TYR A 497 -7.16 14.16 -22.77
N LEU A 498 -8.39 14.11 -22.23
CA LEU A 498 -9.05 12.86 -21.90
C LEU A 498 -9.30 12.04 -23.17
N ASP A 499 -9.88 12.65 -24.20
CA ASP A 499 -10.16 12.00 -25.47
C ASP A 499 -8.86 11.46 -26.09
N ILE A 500 -7.80 12.28 -26.10
CA ILE A 500 -6.50 11.92 -26.69
C ILE A 500 -5.84 10.74 -25.93
N ILE A 501 -5.95 10.72 -24.60
CA ILE A 501 -5.38 9.65 -23.76
C ILE A 501 -6.17 8.35 -23.94
N CYS A 502 -7.49 8.43 -24.20
CA CYS A 502 -8.38 7.31 -24.35
C CYS A 502 -8.47 6.79 -25.79
N GLU A 503 -8.25 7.62 -26.83
CA GLU A 503 -8.23 7.19 -28.22
C GLU A 503 -7.19 6.12 -28.53
N ASP A 504 -6.06 6.09 -27.81
CA ASP A 504 -5.07 5.01 -27.90
C ASP A 504 -5.65 3.63 -27.51
N GLU A 505 -6.83 3.58 -26.90
CA GLU A 505 -7.50 2.33 -26.54
C GLU A 505 -8.07 1.57 -27.74
N GLN A 506 -8.49 2.27 -28.80
CA GLN A 506 -9.07 1.64 -29.99
C GLN A 506 -8.02 0.95 -30.88
N SER A 507 -6.76 1.32 -30.74
CA SER A 507 -5.63 0.73 -31.47
C SER A 507 -4.91 -0.40 -30.73
N TRP A 508 -5.33 -0.75 -29.52
CA TRP A 508 -4.65 -1.73 -28.70
C TRP A 508 -5.09 -3.16 -29.04
N ASP A 509 -4.22 -3.91 -29.70
CA ASP A 509 -4.37 -5.33 -29.91
C ASP A 509 -3.70 -6.11 -28.76
N PRO A 510 -4.47 -6.86 -27.93
CA PRO A 510 -3.91 -7.65 -26.84
C PRO A 510 -2.97 -8.78 -27.31
N VAL A 511 -2.97 -9.11 -28.59
CA VAL A 511 -2.19 -10.21 -29.19
C VAL A 511 -0.85 -9.71 -29.74
N ALA A 512 -0.70 -8.42 -30.05
CA ALA A 512 0.48 -7.88 -30.74
C ALA A 512 1.74 -7.68 -29.88
N ARG A 513 1.69 -7.94 -28.55
CA ARG A 513 2.85 -7.89 -27.65
C ARG A 513 3.06 -9.22 -26.93
N HIS A 514 3.57 -10.18 -27.65
CA HIS A 514 4.20 -11.38 -27.11
C HIS A 514 5.70 -11.16 -26.96
#